data_831928a935fed4e551a09cedff6da16e
#
_entry.id   831928a935fed4e551a09cedff6da16e
#
_cell.length_a   1.000
_cell.length_b   1.000
_cell.length_c   1.000
_cell.angle_alpha   90.00
_cell.angle_beta   90.00
_cell.angle_gamma   90.00
#
_symmetry.space_group_name_H-M   'P 1'
#
loop_
_entity.id
_entity.type
_entity.pdbx_description
1 polymer ?
#
loop_
_entity_poly.entity_id
_entity_poly.type
_entity_poly.pdbx_seq_one_letter_code
_entity_poly.pdbx_strand_id
1 'polypeptide(L)'
;MLNAITLLAGKPEHVIAIDFLQEDSSDDLSDKLKQALKNLEDCQSIAIFTDVLDATPYREALEVRQDYIGEREIEVITGTNLGMLMQGNISRSYIHDVQAFCDLCMEEGKRHISCSKEEEEESECR
;
A
#
# COMPACT_ATOMS: atom_id res chain seq x y z
N MET A 1 6.82 7.74 4.66
CA MET A 1 5.42 7.69 4.18
C MET A 1 4.97 9.06 3.73
N LEU A 2 5.50 9.50 2.66
CA LEU A 2 5.37 10.90 2.27
C LEU A 2 4.46 11.12 1.08
N ASN A 3 4.18 10.03 0.37
CA ASN A 3 3.40 10.09 -0.87
C ASN A 3 1.99 9.56 -0.62
N ALA A 4 1.05 10.00 -1.43
CA ALA A 4 -0.33 9.57 -1.30
C ALA A 4 -0.49 8.08 -1.59
N ILE A 5 0.33 7.52 -2.47
CA ILE A 5 0.24 6.13 -2.90
C ILE A 5 1.63 5.54 -3.06
N THR A 6 1.80 4.31 -2.60
CA THR A 6 3.00 3.51 -2.85
C THR A 6 2.58 2.16 -3.42
N LEU A 7 3.18 1.76 -4.54
CA LEU A 7 2.94 0.46 -5.15
C LEU A 7 4.15 -0.45 -4.90
N LEU A 8 3.90 -1.66 -4.41
CA LEU A 8 4.93 -2.67 -4.21
C LEU A 8 4.63 -3.90 -5.06
N ALA A 9 5.64 -4.41 -5.71
CA ALA A 9 5.58 -5.67 -6.45
C ALA A 9 6.82 -6.51 -6.11
N GLY A 10 6.89 -7.73 -6.62
CA GLY A 10 7.80 -8.75 -6.13
C GLY A 10 9.31 -8.52 -6.26
N LYS A 11 9.75 -7.64 -7.14
CA LYS A 11 11.18 -7.41 -7.39
C LYS A 11 11.66 -6.14 -6.70
N PRO A 12 12.92 -6.07 -6.25
CA PRO A 12 13.43 -4.91 -5.50
C PRO A 12 13.24 -3.57 -6.19
N GLU A 13 13.38 -3.51 -7.51
CA GLU A 13 13.21 -2.29 -8.30
C GLU A 13 11.74 -1.91 -8.54
N HIS A 14 10.81 -2.78 -8.17
CA HIS A 14 9.39 -2.58 -8.41
C HIS A 14 8.69 -1.88 -7.26
N VAL A 15 9.15 -0.70 -6.95
CA VAL A 15 8.54 0.20 -5.96
C VAL A 15 8.28 1.53 -6.65
N ILE A 16 7.03 1.97 -6.65
CA ILE A 16 6.65 3.26 -7.25
C ILE A 16 5.89 4.08 -6.23
N ALA A 17 6.32 5.31 -6.02
CA ALA A 17 5.66 6.28 -5.16
C ALA A 17 4.96 7.32 -6.04
N ILE A 18 3.73 7.67 -5.68
CA ILE A 18 2.93 8.64 -6.42
C ILE A 18 2.49 9.75 -5.47
N ASP A 19 2.75 10.99 -5.84
CA ASP A 19 2.31 12.16 -5.10
C ASP A 19 0.95 12.62 -5.63
N PHE A 20 0.06 12.97 -4.71
CA PHE A 20 -1.17 13.67 -5.03
C PHE A 20 -1.00 15.12 -4.59
N LEU A 21 -0.73 15.98 -5.56
CA LEU A 21 -0.44 17.38 -5.32
C LEU A 21 -1.73 18.16 -5.09
N GLN A 22 -1.62 19.30 -4.42
CA GLN A 22 -2.80 20.12 -4.10
C GLN A 22 -3.55 20.57 -5.37
N GLU A 23 -2.83 20.81 -6.46
CA GLU A 23 -3.41 21.20 -7.74
C GLU A 23 -3.91 20.03 -8.60
N ASP A 24 -3.64 18.80 -8.19
CA ASP A 24 -4.06 17.62 -8.96
C ASP A 24 -5.56 17.36 -8.83
N SER A 25 -6.20 16.99 -9.93
CA SER A 25 -7.55 16.46 -9.94
C SER A 25 -7.54 14.95 -9.70
N SER A 26 -8.73 14.36 -9.49
CA SER A 26 -8.89 12.91 -9.44
C SER A 26 -8.41 12.24 -10.72
N ASP A 27 -8.66 12.87 -11.86
CA ASP A 27 -8.24 12.36 -13.17
C ASP A 27 -6.72 12.35 -13.29
N ASP A 28 -6.05 13.38 -12.77
CA ASP A 28 -4.58 13.44 -12.76
C ASP A 28 -4.01 12.28 -11.95
N LEU A 29 -4.58 11.99 -10.80
CA LEU A 29 -4.15 10.88 -9.96
C LEU A 29 -4.41 9.54 -10.63
N SER A 30 -5.58 9.39 -11.26
CA SER A 30 -5.92 8.18 -12.01
C SER A 30 -4.92 7.92 -13.13
N ASP A 31 -4.53 8.96 -13.87
CA ASP A 31 -3.53 8.86 -14.93
C ASP A 31 -2.16 8.45 -14.39
N LYS A 32 -1.75 9.00 -13.25
CA LYS A 32 -0.50 8.62 -12.58
C LYS A 32 -0.51 7.15 -12.17
N LEU A 33 -1.65 6.68 -11.63
CA LEU A 33 -1.81 5.27 -11.24
C LEU A 33 -1.73 4.35 -12.45
N LYS A 34 -2.42 4.68 -13.53
CA LYS A 34 -2.40 3.87 -14.75
C LYS A 34 -1.00 3.81 -15.35
N GLN A 35 -0.28 4.93 -15.34
CA GLN A 35 1.11 4.95 -15.82
C GLN A 35 2.01 4.10 -14.94
N ALA A 36 1.84 4.14 -13.63
CA ALA A 36 2.61 3.31 -12.70
C ALA A 36 2.35 1.82 -12.95
N LEU A 37 1.08 1.43 -13.14
CA LEU A 37 0.72 0.05 -13.43
C LEU A 37 1.29 -0.42 -14.77
N LYS A 38 1.35 0.47 -15.74
CA LYS A 38 1.98 0.17 -17.04
C LYS A 38 3.49 -0.07 -16.86
N ASN A 39 4.14 0.71 -16.01
CA ASN A 39 5.56 0.52 -15.71
C ASN A 39 5.83 -0.78 -14.94
N LEU A 40 4.80 -1.37 -14.33
CA LEU A 40 4.86 -2.65 -13.64
C LEU A 40 4.16 -3.76 -14.42
N GLU A 41 4.07 -3.65 -15.73
CA GLU A 41 3.30 -4.60 -16.56
C GLU A 41 3.83 -6.04 -16.51
N ASP A 42 5.09 -6.23 -16.14
CA ASP A 42 5.68 -7.55 -15.94
C ASP A 42 5.32 -8.18 -14.58
N CYS A 43 4.56 -7.46 -13.74
CA CYS A 43 4.15 -7.94 -12.43
C CYS A 43 2.67 -8.30 -12.43
N GLN A 44 2.35 -9.55 -12.09
CA GLN A 44 0.98 -10.02 -12.02
C GLN A 44 0.28 -9.55 -10.74
N SER A 45 1.01 -9.48 -9.65
CA SER A 45 0.46 -9.14 -8.32
C SER A 45 1.06 -7.83 -7.83
N ILE A 46 0.19 -6.89 -7.45
CA ILE A 46 0.59 -5.56 -7.00
C ILE A 46 -0.23 -5.17 -5.77
N ALA A 47 0.45 -4.65 -4.75
CA ALA A 47 -0.21 -4.03 -3.61
C ALA A 47 -0.09 -2.52 -3.73
N ILE A 48 -1.22 -1.82 -3.59
CA ILE A 48 -1.29 -0.37 -3.61
C ILE A 48 -1.57 0.11 -2.19
N PHE A 49 -0.69 0.93 -1.66
CA PHE A 49 -0.79 1.46 -0.29
C PHE A 49 -1.23 2.92 -0.33
N THR A 50 -2.30 3.22 0.40
CA THR A 50 -2.80 4.58 0.58
C THR A 50 -2.86 4.90 2.07
N ASP A 51 -2.86 6.19 2.43
CA ASP A 51 -2.76 6.59 3.83
C ASP A 51 -4.12 6.80 4.51
N VAL A 52 -5.09 7.40 3.84
CA VAL A 52 -6.36 7.79 4.47
C VAL A 52 -7.54 7.08 3.82
N LEU A 53 -8.32 6.38 4.65
CA LEU A 53 -9.54 5.71 4.20
C LEU A 53 -10.52 6.72 3.60
N ASP A 54 -11.14 6.34 2.48
CA ASP A 54 -12.14 7.13 1.75
C ASP A 54 -11.65 8.48 1.17
N ALA A 55 -10.36 8.77 1.26
CA ALA A 55 -9.80 9.93 0.58
C ALA A 55 -9.63 9.65 -0.92
N THR A 56 -9.35 10.68 -1.70
CA THR A 56 -9.22 10.57 -3.15
C THR A 56 -8.24 9.49 -3.60
N PRO A 57 -7.02 9.38 -3.02
CA PRO A 57 -6.09 8.32 -3.44
C PRO A 57 -6.67 6.92 -3.28
N TYR A 58 -7.36 6.65 -2.17
CA TYR A 58 -7.98 5.35 -1.94
C TYR A 58 -9.09 5.07 -2.97
N ARG A 59 -9.98 6.03 -3.20
CA ARG A 59 -11.08 5.87 -4.15
C ARG A 59 -10.60 5.66 -5.57
N GLU A 60 -9.59 6.43 -6.00
CA GLU A 60 -9.03 6.27 -7.34
C GLU A 60 -8.30 4.93 -7.49
N ALA A 61 -7.62 4.47 -6.46
CA ALA A 61 -6.98 3.15 -6.46
C ALA A 61 -8.01 2.04 -6.62
N LEU A 62 -9.16 2.13 -5.94
CA LEU A 62 -10.23 1.15 -6.08
C LEU A 62 -10.81 1.13 -7.49
N GLU A 63 -11.01 2.29 -8.10
CA GLU A 63 -11.53 2.37 -9.47
C GLU A 63 -10.54 1.77 -10.47
N VAL A 64 -9.27 2.07 -10.33
CA VAL A 64 -8.23 1.51 -11.20
C VAL A 64 -8.12 0.00 -11.01
N ARG A 65 -8.19 -0.48 -9.77
CA ARG A 65 -8.23 -1.92 -9.47
C ARG A 65 -9.35 -2.60 -10.23
N GLN A 66 -10.53 -1.99 -10.26
CA GLN A 66 -11.70 -2.53 -10.93
C GLN A 66 -11.45 -2.75 -12.42
N ASP A 67 -10.71 -1.86 -13.06
CA ASP A 67 -10.38 -1.96 -14.49
C ASP A 67 -9.50 -3.17 -14.81
N TYR A 68 -8.80 -3.73 -13.83
CA TYR A 68 -7.88 -4.85 -14.02
C TYR A 68 -8.38 -6.18 -13.47
N ILE A 69 -9.64 -6.23 -13.00
CA ILE A 69 -10.21 -7.49 -12.49
C ILE A 69 -10.20 -8.54 -13.59
N GLY A 70 -9.66 -9.73 -13.26
CA GLY A 70 -9.53 -10.83 -14.20
C GLY A 70 -8.24 -10.81 -15.01
N GLU A 71 -7.51 -9.70 -15.01
CA GLU A 71 -6.25 -9.56 -15.75
C GLU A 71 -5.04 -9.57 -14.82
N ARG A 72 -5.14 -8.90 -13.68
CA ARG A 72 -4.05 -8.76 -12.70
C ARG A 72 -4.59 -8.84 -11.29
N GLU A 73 -3.75 -9.28 -10.38
CA GLU A 73 -4.08 -9.33 -8.95
C GLU A 73 -3.63 -8.02 -8.30
N ILE A 74 -4.57 -7.11 -8.08
CA ILE A 74 -4.31 -5.82 -7.47
C ILE A 74 -5.14 -5.71 -6.20
N GLU A 75 -4.48 -5.44 -5.07
CA GLU A 75 -5.17 -5.16 -3.82
C GLU A 75 -4.76 -3.78 -3.30
N VAL A 76 -5.69 -3.11 -2.63
CA VAL A 76 -5.49 -1.78 -2.09
C VAL A 76 -5.54 -1.85 -0.58
N ILE A 77 -4.52 -1.32 0.08
CA ILE A 77 -4.44 -1.23 1.54
C ILE A 77 -4.47 0.25 1.91
N THR A 78 -5.29 0.60 2.89
CA THR A 78 -5.35 1.97 3.41
C THR A 78 -4.90 2.00 4.87
N GLY A 79 -4.78 3.21 5.44
CA GLY A 79 -4.28 3.35 6.81
C GLY A 79 -2.80 3.03 6.94
N THR A 80 -2.07 3.20 5.86
CA THR A 80 -0.65 2.82 5.78
C THR A 80 0.20 3.58 6.79
N ASN A 81 1.08 2.87 7.46
CA ASN A 81 2.13 3.44 8.30
C ASN A 81 3.49 2.87 7.91
N LEU A 82 4.55 3.45 8.46
CA LEU A 82 5.91 3.09 8.08
C LEU A 82 6.21 1.60 8.37
N GLY A 83 5.75 1.08 9.50
CA GLY A 83 5.96 -0.33 9.86
C GLY A 83 5.36 -1.27 8.81
N MET A 84 4.17 -0.92 8.32
CA MET A 84 3.50 -1.68 7.26
C MET A 84 4.34 -1.69 5.97
N LEU A 85 4.86 -0.53 5.56
CA LEU A 85 5.68 -0.42 4.35
C LEU A 85 7.02 -1.16 4.49
N MET A 86 7.64 -1.08 5.65
CA MET A 86 8.89 -1.80 5.92
C MET A 86 8.67 -3.31 5.82
N GLN A 87 7.60 -3.82 6.43
CA GLN A 87 7.26 -5.24 6.35
C GLN A 87 6.97 -5.64 4.91
N GLY A 88 6.20 -4.84 4.19
CA GLY A 88 5.89 -5.11 2.79
C GLY A 88 7.13 -5.16 1.93
N ASN A 89 8.05 -4.23 2.13
CA ASN A 89 9.29 -4.20 1.37
C ASN A 89 10.14 -5.47 1.58
N ILE A 90 10.18 -5.97 2.83
CA ILE A 90 10.90 -7.20 3.16
C ILE A 90 10.19 -8.42 2.55
N SER A 91 8.87 -8.48 2.67
CA SER A 91 8.08 -9.67 2.35
C SER A 91 7.82 -9.89 0.87
N ARG A 92 7.84 -8.83 0.06
CA ARG A 92 7.46 -8.89 -1.36
C ARG A 92 8.34 -9.80 -2.22
N SER A 93 9.54 -10.11 -1.75
CA SER A 93 10.46 -10.99 -2.49
C SER A 93 10.18 -12.48 -2.25
N TYR A 94 9.44 -12.84 -1.21
CA TYR A 94 9.19 -14.24 -0.89
C TYR A 94 7.72 -14.61 -0.67
N ILE A 95 6.82 -13.64 -0.50
CA ILE A 95 5.38 -13.91 -0.41
C ILE A 95 4.74 -13.49 -1.73
N HIS A 96 4.25 -14.48 -2.48
CA HIS A 96 3.73 -14.26 -3.83
C HIS A 96 2.22 -14.21 -3.91
N ASP A 97 1.50 -14.72 -2.91
CA ASP A 97 0.05 -14.59 -2.84
C ASP A 97 -0.30 -13.20 -2.31
N VAL A 98 -0.99 -12.41 -3.13
CA VAL A 98 -1.29 -11.00 -2.80
C VAL A 98 -2.13 -10.89 -1.53
N GLN A 99 -3.07 -11.81 -1.29
CA GLN A 99 -3.91 -11.76 -0.10
C GLN A 99 -3.08 -12.03 1.16
N ALA A 100 -2.22 -13.05 1.13
CA ALA A 100 -1.33 -13.36 2.25
C ALA A 100 -0.38 -12.21 2.53
N PHE A 101 0.13 -11.58 1.49
CA PHE A 101 0.99 -10.39 1.59
C PHE A 101 0.25 -9.23 2.28
N CYS A 102 -0.96 -8.94 1.84
CA CYS A 102 -1.78 -7.87 2.41
C CYS A 102 -2.13 -8.14 3.88
N ASP A 103 -2.48 -9.38 4.21
CA ASP A 103 -2.81 -9.77 5.59
C ASP A 103 -1.60 -9.55 6.51
N LEU A 104 -0.42 -9.93 6.07
CA LEU A 104 0.81 -9.72 6.84
C LEU A 104 1.10 -8.23 7.04
N CYS A 105 0.96 -7.44 5.98
CA CYS A 105 1.18 -5.99 6.06
C CYS A 105 0.21 -5.34 7.04
N MET A 106 -1.07 -5.70 6.98
CA MET A 106 -2.08 -5.14 7.87
C MET A 106 -1.82 -5.52 9.33
N GLU A 107 -1.47 -6.77 9.57
CA GLU A 107 -1.14 -7.25 10.92
C GLU A 107 0.05 -6.49 11.48
N GLU A 108 1.12 -6.35 10.71
CA GLU A 108 2.31 -5.62 11.12
C GLU A 108 2.00 -4.14 11.33
N GLY A 109 1.20 -3.54 10.46
CA GLY A 109 0.77 -2.14 10.62
C GLY A 109 0.05 -1.90 11.93
N LYS A 110 -0.83 -2.79 12.33
CA LYS A 110 -1.55 -2.70 13.60
C LYS A 110 -0.61 -2.79 14.80
N ARG A 111 0.43 -3.59 14.71
CA ARG A 111 1.42 -3.75 15.79
C ARG A 111 2.23 -2.48 16.04
N HIS A 112 2.31 -1.59 15.06
CA HIS A 112 3.04 -0.33 15.19
C HIS A 112 2.19 0.82 15.73
N ILE A 113 0.95 0.54 16.10
CA ILE A 113 0.06 1.54 16.70
C ILE A 113 0.05 1.28 18.20
N SER A 114 0.55 2.25 18.96
CA SER A 114 0.68 2.12 20.41
C SER A 114 0.62 3.46 21.08
N CYS A 115 0.26 3.44 22.36
CA CYS A 115 0.25 4.63 23.21
C CYS A 115 1.25 4.40 24.34
N SER A 116 1.94 5.44 24.77
CA SER A 116 2.95 5.36 25.83
C SER A 116 2.42 4.73 27.11
N LYS A 117 1.15 4.95 27.43
CA LYS A 117 0.51 4.38 28.60
C LYS A 117 0.41 2.85 28.54
N GLU A 118 0.10 2.32 27.33
CA GLU A 118 0.04 0.87 27.11
C GLU A 118 1.42 0.22 27.28
N GLU A 119 2.47 0.88 26.81
CA GLU A 119 3.84 0.40 26.95
C GLU A 119 4.28 0.39 28.42
N GLU A 120 3.93 1.41 29.20
CA GLU A 120 4.21 1.47 30.63
C GLU A 120 3.52 0.34 31.39
N GLU A 121 2.27 0.05 31.10
CA GLU A 121 1.51 -1.04 31.69
C GLU A 121 2.13 -2.39 31.37
N GLU A 122 2.53 -2.62 30.15
CA GLU A 122 3.23 -3.85 29.75
C GLU A 122 4.54 -4.01 30.50
N SER A 123 5.31 -2.94 30.62
CA SER A 123 6.60 -2.96 31.35
C SER A 123 6.42 -3.28 32.82
N GLU A 124 5.39 -2.76 33.46
CA GLU A 124 5.07 -3.02 34.86
C GLU A 124 4.64 -4.47 35.10
N CYS A 125 3.99 -5.08 34.12
CA CYS A 125 3.54 -6.47 34.21
C CYS A 125 4.67 -7.48 34.05
N ARG A 126 5.81 -7.05 33.59
CA ARG A 126 6.98 -7.91 33.40
C ARG A 126 7.82 -7.96 34.67
#